data_ab6fb86a510e46047455f2f59d987ef9
#
_entry.id   ab6fb86a510e46047455f2f59d987ef9
#
_cell.length_a   1.000
_cell.length_b   1.000
_cell.length_c   1.000
_cell.angle_alpha   90.00
_cell.angle_beta   90.00
_cell.angle_gamma   90.00
#
_symmetry.space_group_name_H-M   'P 1'
#
loop_
_entity.id
_entity.type
_entity.pdbx_description
1 polymer ?
#
loop_
_entity_poly.entity_id
_entity_poly.type
_entity_poly.pdbx_seq_one_letter_code
_entity_poly.pdbx_strand_id
1 'polypeptide(L)'
;MVETIKIIRKLLEKGAYRNEQHVRGCLVTRVLDKLGWDVWNPDVFYTELKVEKLTSPHDGKVYEGRVDLALRKRVNKDYKPQIFIETKAIGKLKPNIDNHRRQLEAYSLKYNVPLSVLTDGRYWEFYLNSLTPDNGDYTGRMIISLDLVEDKEDRLVCILKGLLDSSKTKAALRIFGKNLHNEFTVLKYIREMKPEAQRICIDDSLLAHDVLSLIRQKYGNKAVSDTEFPHYWKLFNENEVGSTTKPKRKSRSDNSMPTPDPPIPEVIDLHLT
;
A
#
# COMPACT_ATOMS: atom_id res chain seq x y z
N MET A 1 16.27 -0.70 -8.30
CA MET A 1 14.97 -0.97 -7.64
C MET A 1 14.56 -2.45 -7.77
N VAL A 2 14.58 -3.07 -8.95
CA VAL A 2 14.24 -4.51 -9.12
C VAL A 2 15.03 -5.39 -8.15
N GLU A 3 16.36 -5.25 -8.11
CA GLU A 3 17.19 -6.02 -7.20
C GLU A 3 16.84 -5.80 -5.72
N THR A 4 16.48 -4.56 -5.35
CA THR A 4 16.03 -4.24 -4.00
C THR A 4 14.75 -4.99 -3.64
N ILE A 5 13.78 -5.08 -4.56
CA ILE A 5 12.54 -5.83 -4.36
C ILE A 5 12.83 -7.33 -4.18
N LYS A 6 13.71 -7.91 -4.99
CA LYS A 6 14.11 -9.32 -4.87
C LYS A 6 14.75 -9.62 -3.51
N ILE A 7 15.63 -8.74 -3.03
CA ILE A 7 16.25 -8.87 -1.71
C ILE A 7 15.17 -8.80 -0.61
N ILE A 8 14.23 -7.83 -0.70
CA ILE A 8 13.15 -7.67 0.28
C ILE A 8 12.26 -8.92 0.30
N ARG A 9 11.86 -9.48 -0.84
CA ARG A 9 11.08 -10.71 -0.95
C ARG A 9 11.76 -11.87 -0.22
N LYS A 10 13.04 -12.08 -0.52
CA LYS A 10 13.84 -13.14 0.13
C LYS A 10 13.92 -12.96 1.66
N LEU A 11 14.01 -11.71 2.14
CA LEU A 11 14.04 -11.42 3.58
C LEU A 11 12.65 -11.58 4.22
N LEU A 12 11.57 -11.23 3.52
CA LEU A 12 10.20 -11.49 3.96
C LEU A 12 9.91 -12.98 4.09
N GLU A 13 10.29 -13.79 3.10
CA GLU A 13 10.18 -15.25 3.12
C GLU A 13 10.91 -15.89 4.31
N LYS A 14 12.06 -15.34 4.69
CA LYS A 14 12.87 -15.80 5.84
C LYS A 14 12.37 -15.28 7.18
N GLY A 15 11.33 -14.46 7.24
CA GLY A 15 10.85 -13.83 8.47
C GLY A 15 11.87 -12.89 9.12
N ALA A 16 12.73 -12.24 8.33
CA ALA A 16 13.81 -11.39 8.85
C ALA A 16 13.33 -10.13 9.57
N TYR A 17 12.13 -9.65 9.22
CA TYR A 17 11.55 -8.43 9.80
C TYR A 17 10.66 -8.77 11.00
N ARG A 18 11.26 -8.83 12.20
CA ARG A 18 10.64 -9.37 13.42
C ARG A 18 9.63 -8.43 14.08
N ASN A 19 9.74 -7.14 13.88
CA ASN A 19 8.91 -6.12 14.52
C ASN A 19 8.77 -4.88 13.64
N GLU A 20 7.98 -3.91 14.11
CA GLU A 20 7.71 -2.65 13.41
C GLU A 20 8.99 -1.82 13.16
N GLN A 21 9.92 -1.79 14.11
CA GLN A 21 11.20 -1.08 13.93
C GLN A 21 12.05 -1.69 12.81
N HIS A 22 12.06 -3.02 12.66
CA HIS A 22 12.73 -3.68 11.54
C HIS A 22 12.04 -3.39 10.21
N VAL A 23 10.70 -3.35 10.18
CA VAL A 23 9.95 -2.95 8.99
C VAL A 23 10.32 -1.52 8.61
N ARG A 24 10.22 -0.58 9.54
CA ARG A 24 10.53 0.83 9.31
C ARG A 24 12.00 1.05 8.92
N GLY A 25 12.94 0.60 9.75
CA GLY A 25 14.37 0.90 9.62
C GLY A 25 15.09 0.10 8.54
N CYS A 26 14.71 -1.16 8.31
CA CYS A 26 15.44 -2.03 7.40
C CYS A 26 14.73 -2.26 6.05
N LEU A 27 13.39 -2.24 6.02
CA LEU A 27 12.65 -2.48 4.79
C LEU A 27 12.24 -1.17 4.12
N VAL A 28 11.41 -0.35 4.82
CA VAL A 28 10.86 0.89 4.25
C VAL A 28 11.98 1.86 3.93
N THR A 29 12.92 2.07 4.86
CA THR A 29 14.08 2.95 4.65
C THR A 29 14.91 2.51 3.44
N ARG A 30 15.13 1.20 3.23
CA ARG A 30 15.83 0.67 2.04
C ARG A 30 15.11 1.02 0.74
N VAL A 31 13.79 0.92 0.70
CA VAL A 31 12.99 1.31 -0.48
C VAL A 31 13.16 2.80 -0.76
N LEU A 32 13.07 3.63 0.27
CA LEU A 32 13.17 5.09 0.16
C LEU A 32 14.57 5.55 -0.27
N ASP A 33 15.61 4.96 0.29
CA ASP A 33 17.00 5.20 -0.14
C ASP A 33 17.18 4.92 -1.65
N LYS A 34 16.66 3.78 -2.12
CA LYS A 34 16.69 3.42 -3.55
C LYS A 34 15.83 4.33 -4.44
N LEU A 35 14.91 5.09 -3.86
CA LEU A 35 14.10 6.10 -4.54
C LEU A 35 14.66 7.52 -4.39
N GLY A 36 15.90 7.63 -3.90
CA GLY A 36 16.69 8.85 -3.87
C GLY A 36 16.40 9.78 -2.68
N TRP A 37 15.71 9.29 -1.64
CA TRP A 37 15.58 10.05 -0.41
C TRP A 37 16.89 10.00 0.38
N ASP A 38 17.34 11.15 0.85
CA ASP A 38 18.47 11.23 1.78
C ASP A 38 18.02 10.81 3.19
N VAL A 39 18.03 9.48 3.40
CA VAL A 39 17.53 8.84 4.63
C VAL A 39 18.43 9.11 5.85
N TRP A 40 19.61 9.68 5.63
CA TRP A 40 20.56 10.05 6.67
C TRP A 40 20.45 11.52 7.09
N ASN A 41 19.67 12.31 6.36
CA ASN A 41 19.43 13.71 6.64
C ASN A 41 18.14 13.88 7.48
N PRO A 42 18.22 14.26 8.77
CA PRO A 42 17.06 14.39 9.65
C PRO A 42 16.10 15.50 9.21
N ASP A 43 16.54 16.46 8.38
CA ASP A 43 15.65 17.46 7.81
C ASP A 43 14.76 16.92 6.69
N VAL A 44 15.24 15.89 5.98
CA VAL A 44 14.54 15.23 4.86
C VAL A 44 13.77 14.02 5.33
N PHE A 45 14.41 13.16 6.12
CA PHE A 45 13.87 11.91 6.65
C PHE A 45 13.61 12.06 8.15
N TYR A 46 12.41 12.56 8.48
CA TYR A 46 12.05 12.87 9.86
C TYR A 46 11.25 11.70 10.46
N THR A 47 11.77 11.15 11.56
CA THR A 47 11.11 10.04 12.28
C THR A 47 10.32 10.57 13.47
N GLU A 48 9.22 9.87 13.81
CA GLU A 48 8.43 10.15 15.01
C GLU A 48 7.92 11.62 15.05
N LEU A 49 7.43 12.14 13.92
CA LEU A 49 6.90 13.50 13.86
C LEU A 49 5.70 13.63 14.79
N LYS A 50 5.87 14.41 15.87
CA LYS A 50 4.80 14.65 16.85
C LYS A 50 3.65 15.41 16.21
N VAL A 51 2.45 14.86 16.35
CA VAL A 51 1.20 15.50 15.96
C VAL A 51 0.47 15.93 17.22
N GLU A 52 0.20 17.22 17.35
CA GLU A 52 -0.61 17.77 18.44
C GLU A 52 -2.05 17.26 18.33
N LYS A 53 -2.79 17.34 19.44
CA LYS A 53 -4.21 16.95 19.50
C LYS A 53 -5.01 17.49 18.32
N LEU A 54 -5.67 16.58 17.63
CA LEU A 54 -6.47 16.84 16.45
C LEU A 54 -7.82 16.15 16.57
N THR A 55 -8.89 16.91 16.45
CA THR A 55 -10.23 16.33 16.37
C THR A 55 -10.51 15.95 14.92
N SER A 56 -10.81 14.68 14.69
CA SER A 56 -11.21 14.19 13.36
C SER A 56 -12.55 14.79 12.95
N PRO A 57 -12.66 15.34 11.73
CA PRO A 57 -13.93 15.89 11.25
C PRO A 57 -14.98 14.80 10.96
N HIS A 58 -14.59 13.53 10.85
CA HIS A 58 -15.48 12.43 10.47
C HIS A 58 -16.12 11.73 11.65
N ASP A 59 -15.41 11.53 12.76
CA ASP A 59 -15.91 10.78 13.91
C ASP A 59 -15.83 11.54 15.24
N GLY A 60 -15.38 12.80 15.23
CA GLY A 60 -15.24 13.65 16.41
C GLY A 60 -14.16 13.17 17.40
N LYS A 61 -13.42 12.08 17.08
CA LYS A 61 -12.38 11.55 17.96
C LYS A 61 -11.15 12.44 17.94
N VAL A 62 -10.51 12.52 19.10
CA VAL A 62 -9.24 13.22 19.25
C VAL A 62 -8.10 12.26 18.95
N TYR A 63 -7.32 12.59 17.95
CA TYR A 63 -6.08 11.88 17.60
C TYR A 63 -4.89 12.71 18.09
N GLU A 64 -4.00 12.02 18.77
CA GLU A 64 -2.72 12.57 19.23
C GLU A 64 -1.69 11.46 19.08
N GLY A 65 -0.47 11.78 18.69
CA GLY A 65 0.56 10.77 18.53
C GLY A 65 1.72 11.23 17.67
N ARG A 66 2.27 10.30 16.92
CA ARG A 66 3.41 10.54 16.05
C ARG A 66 3.18 9.84 14.73
N VAL A 67 3.65 10.47 13.66
CA VAL A 67 3.79 9.83 12.36
C VAL A 67 5.15 9.14 12.34
N ASP A 68 5.19 7.87 11.98
CA ASP A 68 6.43 7.07 11.98
C ASP A 68 7.51 7.71 11.11
N LEU A 69 7.17 8.09 9.88
CA LEU A 69 8.08 8.72 8.93
C LEU A 69 7.40 9.89 8.21
N ALA A 70 8.06 11.04 8.21
CA ALA A 70 7.69 12.20 7.41
C ALA A 70 8.82 12.50 6.41
N LEU A 71 8.56 12.27 5.13
CA LEU A 71 9.48 12.64 4.07
C LEU A 71 9.25 14.10 3.71
N ARG A 72 10.28 14.91 3.86
CA ARG A 72 10.22 16.37 3.76
C ARG A 72 11.04 16.87 2.59
N LYS A 73 10.60 17.97 2.00
CA LYS A 73 11.34 18.68 0.97
C LYS A 73 11.51 20.13 1.35
N ARG A 74 12.63 20.69 0.96
CA ARG A 74 12.89 22.12 1.15
C ARG A 74 11.96 22.91 0.23
N VAL A 75 11.17 23.80 0.84
CA VAL A 75 10.29 24.76 0.14
C VAL A 75 10.66 26.14 0.70
N ASN A 76 11.31 26.96 -0.13
CA ASN A 76 11.95 28.19 0.29
C ASN A 76 13.04 27.92 1.36
N LYS A 77 12.85 28.45 2.58
CA LYS A 77 13.80 28.25 3.70
C LYS A 77 13.43 27.09 4.62
N ASP A 78 12.22 26.51 4.49
CA ASP A 78 11.66 25.52 5.41
C ASP A 78 11.60 24.14 4.78
N TYR A 79 11.66 23.09 5.60
CA TYR A 79 11.36 21.72 5.20
C TYR A 79 9.89 21.40 5.47
N LYS A 80 9.14 21.09 4.41
CA LYS A 80 7.70 20.76 4.48
C LYS A 80 7.43 19.29 4.17
N PRO A 81 6.56 18.63 4.93
CA PRO A 81 6.20 17.25 4.67
C PRO A 81 5.57 17.10 3.26
N GLN A 82 5.98 16.06 2.55
CA GLN A 82 5.45 15.67 1.25
C GLN A 82 4.75 14.33 1.31
N ILE A 83 5.27 13.41 2.11
CA ILE A 83 4.76 12.06 2.25
C ILE A 83 4.77 11.70 3.73
N PHE A 84 3.66 11.18 4.24
CA PHE A 84 3.60 10.51 5.53
C PHE A 84 3.54 9.02 5.33
N ILE A 85 4.30 8.28 6.13
CA ILE A 85 4.29 6.82 6.12
C ILE A 85 4.06 6.34 7.56
N GLU A 86 3.03 5.53 7.70
CA GLU A 86 2.74 4.78 8.92
C GLU A 86 3.12 3.33 8.70
N THR A 87 3.92 2.76 9.61
CA THR A 87 4.43 1.40 9.52
C THR A 87 3.79 0.52 10.58
N LYS A 88 3.66 -0.77 10.27
CA LYS A 88 3.21 -1.79 11.22
C LYS A 88 4.12 -3.01 11.10
N ALA A 89 4.15 -3.84 12.12
CA ALA A 89 4.82 -5.14 12.02
C ALA A 89 4.13 -6.02 10.97
N ILE A 90 4.90 -6.93 10.34
CA ILE A 90 4.40 -7.84 9.30
C ILE A 90 3.13 -8.56 9.79
N GLY A 91 2.07 -8.51 8.97
CA GLY A 91 0.77 -9.13 9.26
C GLY A 91 -0.09 -8.40 10.30
N LYS A 92 0.36 -7.25 10.86
CA LYS A 92 -0.40 -6.46 11.84
C LYS A 92 -1.16 -5.29 11.23
N LEU A 93 -1.05 -5.08 9.93
CA LEU A 93 -1.78 -4.02 9.23
C LEU A 93 -3.29 -4.28 9.22
N LYS A 94 -3.71 -5.47 8.76
CA LYS A 94 -5.11 -5.82 8.51
C LYS A 94 -6.02 -5.78 9.76
N PRO A 95 -5.63 -6.27 10.96
CA PRO A 95 -6.54 -6.38 12.10
C PRO A 95 -7.17 -5.07 12.56
N ASN A 96 -6.51 -3.93 12.37
CA ASN A 96 -6.99 -2.61 12.80
C ASN A 96 -6.87 -1.56 11.69
N ILE A 97 -7.01 -1.98 10.45
CA ILE A 97 -6.70 -1.17 9.29
C ILE A 97 -7.46 0.16 9.25
N ASP A 98 -8.75 0.16 9.61
CA ASP A 98 -9.58 1.37 9.57
C ASP A 98 -9.16 2.40 10.61
N ASN A 99 -8.72 1.98 11.79
CA ASN A 99 -8.17 2.89 12.80
C ASN A 99 -6.86 3.52 12.33
N HIS A 100 -5.98 2.72 11.72
CA HIS A 100 -4.71 3.21 11.16
C HIS A 100 -4.96 4.20 10.01
N ARG A 101 -5.93 3.90 9.14
CA ARG A 101 -6.35 4.79 8.04
C ARG A 101 -6.85 6.13 8.56
N ARG A 102 -7.77 6.13 9.53
CA ARG A 102 -8.34 7.36 10.14
C ARG A 102 -7.28 8.21 10.82
N GLN A 103 -6.38 7.59 11.55
CA GLN A 103 -5.27 8.28 12.20
C GLN A 103 -4.36 8.95 11.18
N LEU A 104 -3.94 8.21 10.15
CA LEU A 104 -3.08 8.71 9.08
C LEU A 104 -3.75 9.84 8.28
N GLU A 105 -5.08 9.71 8.01
CA GLU A 105 -5.88 10.75 7.38
C GLU A 105 -5.85 12.05 8.19
N ALA A 106 -6.20 11.97 9.46
CA ALA A 106 -6.27 13.13 10.33
C ALA A 106 -4.93 13.90 10.33
N TYR A 107 -3.81 13.18 10.44
CA TYR A 107 -2.48 13.76 10.41
C TYR A 107 -2.17 14.40 9.06
N SER A 108 -2.50 13.72 7.99
CA SER A 108 -2.18 14.16 6.62
C SER A 108 -2.96 15.40 6.21
N LEU A 109 -4.22 15.51 6.62
CA LEU A 109 -5.05 16.69 6.38
C LEU A 109 -4.54 17.91 7.15
N LYS A 110 -4.17 17.73 8.43
CA LYS A 110 -3.61 18.83 9.26
C LYS A 110 -2.37 19.45 8.61
N TYR A 111 -1.46 18.62 8.10
CA TYR A 111 -0.20 19.09 7.51
C TYR A 111 -0.28 19.33 6.00
N ASN A 112 -1.46 19.17 5.39
CA ASN A 112 -1.69 19.28 3.93
C ASN A 112 -0.66 18.48 3.12
N VAL A 113 -0.44 17.24 3.56
CA VAL A 113 0.49 16.32 2.91
C VAL A 113 -0.18 15.71 1.68
N PRO A 114 0.46 15.75 0.50
CA PRO A 114 -0.18 15.25 -0.72
C PRO A 114 -0.37 13.74 -0.76
N LEU A 115 0.55 12.96 -0.20
CA LEU A 115 0.54 11.50 -0.24
C LEU A 115 0.70 10.92 1.17
N SER A 116 -0.11 9.90 1.46
CA SER A 116 0.03 9.08 2.67
C SER A 116 0.22 7.62 2.30
N VAL A 117 0.99 6.92 3.10
CA VAL A 117 1.31 5.49 2.91
C VAL A 117 1.08 4.75 4.21
N LEU A 118 0.39 3.63 4.13
CA LEU A 118 0.21 2.70 5.23
C LEU A 118 0.82 1.36 4.84
N THR A 119 1.74 0.81 5.63
CA THR A 119 2.45 -0.42 5.26
C THR A 119 2.86 -1.26 6.46
N ASP A 120 2.86 -2.59 6.26
CA ASP A 120 3.54 -3.54 7.13
C ASP A 120 4.82 -4.12 6.48
N GLY A 121 5.29 -3.46 5.41
CA GLY A 121 6.44 -3.89 4.65
C GLY A 121 6.09 -4.85 3.51
N ARG A 122 5.15 -5.78 3.67
CA ARG A 122 4.63 -6.61 2.58
C ARG A 122 3.53 -5.89 1.82
N TYR A 123 2.49 -5.43 2.53
CA TYR A 123 1.36 -4.70 1.96
C TYR A 123 1.60 -3.20 2.07
N TRP A 124 1.34 -2.47 0.98
CA TRP A 124 1.48 -1.03 0.88
C TRP A 124 0.19 -0.44 0.34
N GLU A 125 -0.44 0.43 1.10
CA GLU A 125 -1.60 1.21 0.66
C GLU A 125 -1.20 2.67 0.48
N PHE A 126 -1.57 3.25 -0.65
CA PHE A 126 -1.26 4.63 -1.00
C PHE A 126 -2.53 5.45 -1.07
N TYR A 127 -2.50 6.64 -0.47
CA TYR A 127 -3.63 7.56 -0.38
C TYR A 127 -3.26 8.93 -0.91
N LEU A 128 -4.03 9.43 -1.89
CA LEU A 128 -3.87 10.78 -2.42
C LEU A 128 -4.81 11.73 -1.68
N ASN A 129 -4.26 12.54 -0.77
CA ASN A 129 -5.06 13.36 0.14
C ASN A 129 -5.82 14.52 -0.53
N SER A 130 -5.53 14.80 -1.81
CA SER A 130 -6.30 15.77 -2.62
C SER A 130 -7.56 15.20 -3.26
N LEU A 131 -7.82 13.90 -3.14
CA LEU A 131 -9.09 13.30 -3.55
C LEU A 131 -10.15 13.59 -2.49
N THR A 132 -11.34 13.91 -2.93
CA THR A 132 -12.51 14.08 -2.05
C THR A 132 -13.35 12.82 -2.20
N PRO A 133 -13.47 11.99 -1.14
CA PRO A 133 -14.32 10.81 -1.19
C PRO A 133 -15.78 11.21 -1.25
N ASP A 134 -16.57 10.54 -2.09
CA ASP A 134 -18.00 10.86 -2.28
C ASP A 134 -18.82 10.65 -1.00
N ASN A 135 -18.41 9.72 -0.14
CA ASN A 135 -19.14 9.34 1.09
C ASN A 135 -18.40 9.70 2.39
N GLY A 136 -17.38 10.56 2.33
CA GLY A 136 -16.58 10.89 3.52
C GLY A 136 -15.70 9.73 4.04
N ASP A 137 -15.67 8.59 3.36
CA ASP A 137 -14.82 7.45 3.73
C ASP A 137 -13.40 7.64 3.19
N TYR A 138 -12.42 7.53 4.08
CA TYR A 138 -11.00 7.64 3.72
C TYR A 138 -10.55 6.64 2.66
N THR A 139 -11.19 5.48 2.57
CA THR A 139 -10.91 4.50 1.52
C THR A 139 -11.11 5.06 0.10
N GLY A 140 -11.97 6.05 -0.07
CA GLY A 140 -12.15 6.78 -1.32
C GLY A 140 -10.93 7.60 -1.77
N ARG A 141 -9.94 7.80 -0.89
CA ARG A 141 -8.64 8.43 -1.22
C ARG A 141 -7.57 7.42 -1.61
N MET A 142 -7.83 6.13 -1.44
CA MET A 142 -6.88 5.08 -1.82
C MET A 142 -6.72 5.04 -3.33
N ILE A 143 -5.48 5.16 -3.78
CA ILE A 143 -5.13 5.15 -5.20
C ILE A 143 -4.65 3.79 -5.66
N ILE A 144 -4.03 3.01 -4.78
CA ILE A 144 -3.59 1.65 -5.06
C ILE A 144 -3.19 0.92 -3.78
N SER A 145 -3.30 -0.41 -3.81
CA SER A 145 -2.68 -1.32 -2.85
C SER A 145 -1.71 -2.26 -3.57
N LEU A 146 -0.53 -2.47 -2.98
CA LEU A 146 0.51 -3.35 -3.52
C LEU A 146 0.83 -4.46 -2.53
N ASP A 147 1.11 -5.66 -3.05
CA ASP A 147 1.76 -6.75 -2.31
C ASP A 147 3.18 -6.95 -2.87
N LEU A 148 4.21 -6.60 -2.08
CA LEU A 148 5.59 -6.72 -2.54
C LEU A 148 6.01 -8.16 -2.89
N VAL A 149 5.27 -9.17 -2.41
CA VAL A 149 5.56 -10.58 -2.69
C VAL A 149 4.87 -11.05 -3.97
N GLU A 150 3.58 -10.73 -4.13
CA GLU A 150 2.73 -11.31 -5.19
C GLU A 150 2.71 -10.46 -6.48
N ASP A 151 2.82 -9.13 -6.38
CA ASP A 151 2.75 -8.25 -7.56
C ASP A 151 3.97 -8.40 -8.47
N LYS A 152 3.78 -8.19 -9.77
CA LYS A 152 4.86 -8.23 -10.77
C LYS A 152 5.91 -7.14 -10.48
N GLU A 153 7.18 -7.48 -10.60
CA GLU A 153 8.31 -6.59 -10.27
C GLU A 153 8.27 -5.27 -11.05
N ASP A 154 8.00 -5.34 -12.36
CA ASP A 154 7.95 -4.14 -13.21
C ASP A 154 6.84 -3.18 -12.78
N ARG A 155 5.67 -3.73 -12.40
CA ARG A 155 4.56 -2.95 -11.87
C ARG A 155 4.93 -2.29 -10.54
N LEU A 156 5.53 -3.05 -9.62
CA LEU A 156 6.01 -2.51 -8.34
C LEU A 156 7.00 -1.37 -8.55
N VAL A 157 7.98 -1.56 -9.42
CA VAL A 157 8.99 -0.53 -9.74
C VAL A 157 8.35 0.72 -10.32
N CYS A 158 7.43 0.55 -11.27
CA CYS A 158 6.72 1.67 -11.92
C CYS A 158 5.95 2.50 -10.89
N ILE A 159 5.15 1.84 -10.04
CA ILE A 159 4.30 2.51 -9.06
C ILE A 159 5.12 3.15 -7.94
N LEU A 160 6.08 2.42 -7.36
CA LEU A 160 6.95 2.95 -6.31
C LEU A 160 7.75 4.16 -6.79
N LYS A 161 8.31 4.13 -8.01
CA LYS A 161 8.96 5.29 -8.62
C LYS A 161 7.98 6.42 -8.91
N GLY A 162 6.79 6.11 -9.39
CA GLY A 162 5.77 7.12 -9.69
C GLY A 162 5.31 7.89 -8.46
N LEU A 163 5.21 7.24 -7.31
CA LEU A 163 4.67 7.79 -6.07
C LEU A 163 5.73 8.25 -5.07
N LEU A 164 6.85 7.53 -4.96
CA LEU A 164 7.82 7.73 -3.87
C LEU A 164 9.18 8.28 -4.33
N ASP A 165 9.43 8.47 -5.64
CA ASP A 165 10.71 9.01 -6.11
C ASP A 165 10.92 10.44 -5.57
N SER A 166 12.09 10.68 -4.96
CA SER A 166 12.41 11.95 -4.31
C SER A 166 12.46 13.14 -5.27
N SER A 167 12.64 12.92 -6.57
CA SER A 167 12.64 13.97 -7.58
C SER A 167 11.22 14.48 -7.94
N LYS A 168 10.17 13.74 -7.61
CA LYS A 168 8.79 14.08 -7.99
C LYS A 168 8.30 15.37 -7.34
N THR A 169 7.71 16.25 -8.15
CA THR A 169 7.00 17.42 -7.66
C THR A 169 5.60 17.04 -7.14
N LYS A 170 5.00 17.92 -6.31
CA LYS A 170 3.60 17.74 -5.88
C LYS A 170 2.64 17.59 -7.05
N ALA A 171 2.84 18.35 -8.13
CA ALA A 171 1.99 18.29 -9.32
C ALA A 171 2.12 16.94 -10.05
N ALA A 172 3.36 16.48 -10.29
CA ALA A 172 3.62 15.20 -10.93
C ALA A 172 3.04 14.03 -10.10
N LEU A 173 3.19 14.07 -8.77
CA LEU A 173 2.63 13.07 -7.86
C LEU A 173 1.09 13.05 -7.93
N ARG A 174 0.45 14.23 -7.94
CA ARG A 174 -1.02 14.32 -8.06
C ARG A 174 -1.53 13.78 -9.38
N ILE A 175 -0.88 14.10 -10.49
CA ILE A 175 -1.27 13.61 -11.83
C ILE A 175 -1.13 12.08 -11.86
N PHE A 176 0.02 11.54 -11.48
CA PHE A 176 0.26 10.11 -11.45
C PHE A 176 -0.71 9.38 -10.52
N GLY A 177 -0.92 9.91 -9.30
CA GLY A 177 -1.86 9.35 -8.33
C GLY A 177 -3.31 9.36 -8.81
N LYS A 178 -3.77 10.42 -9.50
CA LYS A 178 -5.11 10.45 -10.10
C LYS A 178 -5.28 9.40 -11.20
N ASN A 179 -4.28 9.22 -12.05
CA ASN A 179 -4.32 8.19 -13.10
C ASN A 179 -4.41 6.79 -12.48
N LEU A 180 -3.61 6.50 -11.43
CA LEU A 180 -3.69 5.24 -10.70
C LEU A 180 -5.05 5.05 -10.01
N HIS A 181 -5.61 6.11 -9.43
CA HIS A 181 -6.93 6.06 -8.81
C HIS A 181 -8.02 5.70 -9.82
N ASN A 182 -8.01 6.34 -10.99
CA ASN A 182 -8.95 6.05 -12.08
C ASN A 182 -8.80 4.59 -12.53
N GLU A 183 -7.57 4.13 -12.80
CA GLU A 183 -7.30 2.74 -13.15
C GLU A 183 -7.82 1.77 -12.08
N PHE A 184 -7.46 2.00 -10.83
CA PHE A 184 -7.90 1.17 -9.70
C PHE A 184 -9.43 1.12 -9.59
N THR A 185 -10.09 2.26 -9.73
CA THR A 185 -11.56 2.38 -9.66
C THR A 185 -12.23 1.61 -10.78
N VAL A 186 -11.77 1.76 -12.02
CA VAL A 186 -12.34 1.04 -13.17
C VAL A 186 -12.10 -0.46 -13.05
N LEU A 187 -10.90 -0.89 -12.66
CA LEU A 187 -10.61 -2.32 -12.45
C LEU A 187 -11.48 -2.92 -11.33
N LYS A 188 -11.79 -2.15 -10.28
CA LYS A 188 -12.74 -2.54 -9.25
C LYS A 188 -14.14 -2.73 -9.82
N TYR A 189 -14.61 -1.81 -10.65
CA TYR A 189 -15.92 -1.91 -11.31
C TYR A 189 -16.01 -3.13 -12.22
N ILE A 190 -14.99 -3.39 -13.03
CA ILE A 190 -14.92 -4.57 -13.89
C ILE A 190 -15.01 -5.86 -13.04
N ARG A 191 -14.21 -5.94 -11.97
CA ARG A 191 -14.20 -7.11 -11.07
C ARG A 191 -15.57 -7.37 -10.44
N GLU A 192 -16.28 -6.31 -10.10
CA GLU A 192 -17.60 -6.39 -9.49
C GLU A 192 -18.69 -6.79 -10.50
N MET A 193 -18.64 -6.28 -11.73
CA MET A 193 -19.68 -6.49 -12.73
C MET A 193 -19.46 -7.73 -13.61
N LYS A 194 -18.22 -8.19 -13.78
CA LYS A 194 -17.91 -9.33 -14.64
C LYS A 194 -18.67 -10.61 -14.27
N PRO A 195 -18.78 -11.03 -12.98
CA PRO A 195 -19.54 -12.24 -12.63
C PRO A 195 -21.03 -12.12 -12.96
N GLU A 196 -21.61 -10.93 -12.86
CA GLU A 196 -23.01 -10.68 -13.20
C GLU A 196 -23.21 -10.71 -14.72
N ALA A 197 -22.32 -10.03 -15.47
CA ALA A 197 -22.32 -10.07 -16.93
C ALA A 197 -22.20 -11.51 -17.46
N GLN A 198 -21.33 -12.33 -16.88
CA GLN A 198 -21.16 -13.75 -17.26
C GLN A 198 -22.42 -14.59 -17.06
N ARG A 199 -23.32 -14.22 -16.13
CA ARG A 199 -24.58 -14.95 -15.90
C ARG A 199 -25.63 -14.64 -16.96
N ILE A 200 -25.61 -13.46 -17.56
CA ILE A 200 -26.60 -12.97 -18.53
C ILE A 200 -26.08 -13.01 -19.96
N CYS A 201 -24.76 -13.07 -20.15
CA CYS A 201 -24.12 -13.07 -21.45
C CYS A 201 -24.37 -14.40 -22.17
N ILE A 202 -24.91 -14.33 -23.38
CA ILE A 202 -25.17 -15.48 -24.24
C ILE A 202 -23.97 -15.78 -25.15
N ASP A 203 -23.18 -14.76 -25.45
CA ASP A 203 -22.00 -14.79 -26.32
C ASP A 203 -20.80 -14.16 -25.67
N ASP A 204 -19.79 -14.95 -25.35
CA ASP A 204 -18.55 -14.48 -24.70
C ASP A 204 -17.85 -13.34 -25.45
N SER A 205 -18.07 -13.20 -26.76
CA SER A 205 -17.55 -12.08 -27.56
C SER A 205 -18.14 -10.74 -27.16
N LEU A 206 -19.33 -10.72 -26.57
CA LEU A 206 -20.04 -9.52 -26.10
C LEU A 206 -19.80 -9.24 -24.62
N LEU A 207 -19.12 -10.10 -23.88
CA LEU A 207 -18.94 -9.96 -22.43
C LEU A 207 -18.36 -8.62 -22.02
N ALA A 208 -17.41 -8.09 -22.75
CA ALA A 208 -16.83 -6.76 -22.48
C ALA A 208 -17.87 -5.65 -22.58
N HIS A 209 -18.73 -5.70 -23.56
CA HIS A 209 -19.83 -4.76 -23.77
C HIS A 209 -20.86 -4.84 -22.63
N ASP A 210 -21.22 -6.05 -22.22
CA ASP A 210 -22.18 -6.26 -21.13
C ASP A 210 -21.64 -5.77 -19.78
N VAL A 211 -20.36 -6.02 -19.51
CA VAL A 211 -19.68 -5.47 -18.32
C VAL A 211 -19.72 -3.93 -18.33
N LEU A 212 -19.41 -3.30 -19.45
CA LEU A 212 -19.46 -1.83 -19.56
C LEU A 212 -20.89 -1.29 -19.34
N SER A 213 -21.90 -1.97 -19.91
CA SER A 213 -23.31 -1.61 -19.71
C SER A 213 -23.71 -1.68 -18.23
N LEU A 214 -23.36 -2.74 -17.52
CA LEU A 214 -23.64 -2.91 -16.09
C LEU A 214 -22.89 -1.86 -15.24
N ILE A 215 -21.64 -1.56 -15.57
CA ILE A 215 -20.89 -0.48 -14.91
C ILE A 215 -21.64 0.85 -15.04
N ARG A 216 -22.10 1.19 -16.25
CA ARG A 216 -22.81 2.45 -16.50
C ARG A 216 -24.17 2.50 -15.81
N GLN A 217 -24.89 1.40 -15.77
CA GLN A 217 -26.15 1.28 -15.06
C GLN A 217 -25.96 1.53 -13.56
N LYS A 218 -24.94 0.96 -12.96
CA LYS A 218 -24.72 1.02 -11.50
C LYS A 218 -24.03 2.32 -11.06
N TYR A 219 -23.02 2.78 -11.79
CA TYR A 219 -22.15 3.91 -11.40
C TYR A 219 -22.32 5.16 -12.25
N GLY A 220 -23.22 5.12 -13.23
CA GLY A 220 -23.54 6.23 -14.14
C GLY A 220 -22.72 6.24 -15.43
N ASN A 221 -23.25 6.90 -16.45
CA ASN A 221 -22.68 6.91 -17.81
C ASN A 221 -21.26 7.50 -17.92
N LYS A 222 -20.85 8.30 -16.94
CA LYS A 222 -19.51 8.92 -16.91
C LYS A 222 -18.47 8.10 -16.15
N ALA A 223 -18.85 6.95 -15.59
CA ALA A 223 -17.95 6.13 -14.79
C ALA A 223 -16.75 5.62 -15.61
N VAL A 224 -16.99 5.26 -16.88
CA VAL A 224 -15.94 4.84 -17.83
C VAL A 224 -16.34 5.25 -19.23
N SER A 225 -15.42 5.82 -20.00
CA SER A 225 -15.65 6.18 -21.41
C SER A 225 -15.50 4.95 -22.34
N ASP A 226 -16.15 5.00 -23.51
CA ASP A 226 -16.02 3.95 -24.53
C ASP A 226 -14.59 3.83 -25.06
N THR A 227 -13.85 4.92 -25.08
CA THR A 227 -12.47 4.97 -25.59
C THR A 227 -11.46 4.41 -24.60
N GLU A 228 -11.71 4.51 -23.31
CA GLU A 228 -10.79 4.04 -22.25
C GLU A 228 -11.08 2.59 -21.80
N PHE A 229 -12.35 2.16 -21.89
CA PHE A 229 -12.75 0.83 -21.40
C PHE A 229 -11.96 -0.33 -22.02
N PRO A 230 -11.67 -0.37 -23.35
CA PRO A 230 -10.89 -1.44 -23.95
C PRO A 230 -9.49 -1.60 -23.33
N HIS A 231 -8.86 -0.49 -22.95
CA HIS A 231 -7.57 -0.51 -22.25
C HIS A 231 -7.69 -1.18 -20.88
N TYR A 232 -8.68 -0.77 -20.07
CA TYR A 232 -8.90 -1.34 -18.75
C TYR A 232 -9.35 -2.81 -18.79
N TRP A 233 -10.17 -3.17 -19.79
CA TRP A 233 -10.60 -4.56 -20.01
C TRP A 233 -9.42 -5.48 -20.32
N LYS A 234 -8.52 -5.04 -21.19
CA LYS A 234 -7.28 -5.77 -21.49
C LYS A 234 -6.41 -5.92 -20.25
N LEU A 235 -6.17 -4.83 -19.54
CA LEU A 235 -5.35 -4.78 -18.32
C LEU A 235 -5.92 -5.71 -17.24
N PHE A 236 -7.24 -5.74 -17.07
CA PHE A 236 -7.93 -6.62 -16.13
C PHE A 236 -7.66 -8.11 -16.45
N ASN A 237 -7.87 -8.52 -17.70
CA ASN A 237 -7.67 -9.91 -18.10
C ASN A 237 -6.21 -10.34 -18.02
N GLU A 238 -5.24 -9.48 -18.37
CA GLU A 238 -3.81 -9.76 -18.20
C GLU A 238 -3.40 -9.99 -16.74
N ASN A 239 -4.04 -9.29 -15.82
CA ASN A 239 -3.79 -9.47 -14.38
C ASN A 239 -4.47 -10.73 -13.82
N GLU A 240 -5.65 -11.13 -14.32
CA GLU A 240 -6.30 -12.38 -13.93
C GLU A 240 -5.53 -13.62 -14.41
N VAL A 241 -5.05 -13.63 -15.64
CA VAL A 241 -4.24 -14.74 -16.20
C VAL A 241 -2.98 -14.99 -15.37
N GLY A 242 -2.36 -13.92 -14.82
CA GLY A 242 -1.21 -14.04 -13.93
C GLY A 242 -1.52 -14.61 -12.54
N SER A 243 -2.79 -14.54 -12.09
CA SER A 243 -3.20 -15.02 -10.76
C SER A 243 -3.64 -16.47 -10.72
N THR A 244 -3.94 -17.09 -11.88
CA THR A 244 -4.41 -18.49 -11.97
C THR A 244 -3.29 -19.53 -11.93
N THR A 245 -2.03 -19.12 -11.98
CA THR A 245 -0.85 -20.00 -11.86
C THR A 245 -0.39 -20.20 -10.42
N LYS A 246 -1.30 -20.35 -9.45
CA LYS A 246 -0.92 -20.80 -8.11
C LYS A 246 -0.55 -22.29 -8.17
N PRO A 247 0.67 -22.68 -7.77
CA PRO A 247 0.97 -24.10 -7.58
C PRO A 247 0.02 -24.66 -6.54
N LYS A 248 -0.67 -25.76 -6.87
CA LYS A 248 -1.48 -26.54 -5.92
C LYS A 248 -0.61 -26.83 -4.69
N ARG A 249 -0.96 -26.27 -3.54
CA ARG A 249 -0.41 -26.66 -2.26
C ARG A 249 -0.60 -28.16 -2.12
N LYS A 250 0.49 -28.94 -2.19
CA LYS A 250 0.50 -30.34 -1.77
C LYS A 250 0.12 -30.33 -0.29
N SER A 251 -1.01 -30.93 0.04
CA SER A 251 -1.37 -31.24 1.42
C SER A 251 -0.29 -32.15 2.00
N ARG A 252 0.56 -31.61 2.84
CA ARG A 252 1.39 -32.41 3.74
C ARG A 252 0.48 -32.93 4.85
N SER A 253 0.08 -34.17 4.72
CA SER A 253 -0.28 -35.01 5.87
C SER A 253 1.04 -35.47 6.48
N ASP A 254 1.49 -34.82 7.51
CA ASP A 254 2.54 -35.35 8.40
C ASP A 254 2.06 -35.17 9.83
N ASN A 255 1.53 -36.28 10.35
CA ASN A 255 1.48 -36.60 11.74
C ASN A 255 2.92 -36.90 12.20
N SER A 256 3.63 -35.92 12.70
CA SER A 256 4.82 -36.15 13.52
C SER A 256 4.69 -35.35 14.81
N MET A 257 4.63 -36.10 15.93
CA MET A 257 4.67 -35.57 17.28
C MET A 257 5.89 -34.66 17.49
N PRO A 258 5.76 -33.59 18.26
CA PRO A 258 6.90 -32.75 18.59
C PRO A 258 7.87 -33.53 19.48
N THR A 259 9.13 -33.53 19.09
CA THR A 259 10.24 -33.99 19.95
C THR A 259 10.42 -33.01 21.11
N PRO A 260 10.71 -33.50 22.34
CA PRO A 260 10.94 -32.62 23.48
C PRO A 260 12.20 -31.77 23.30
N ASP A 261 12.13 -30.53 23.78
CA ASP A 261 13.24 -29.57 23.78
C ASP A 261 14.47 -30.11 24.50
N PRO A 262 15.68 -29.79 24.02
CA PRO A 262 16.92 -30.12 24.74
C PRO A 262 17.02 -29.29 26.03
N PRO A 263 17.64 -29.84 27.11
CA PRO A 263 17.75 -29.18 28.40
C PRO A 263 18.56 -27.89 28.30
N ILE A 264 18.10 -26.87 29.03
CA ILE A 264 18.75 -25.58 29.18
C ILE A 264 20.11 -25.78 29.86
N PRO A 265 21.23 -25.24 29.32
CA PRO A 265 22.51 -25.33 30.02
C PRO A 265 22.49 -24.47 31.29
N GLU A 266 22.99 -25.04 32.37
CA GLU A 266 23.18 -24.39 33.67
C GLU A 266 24.05 -23.13 33.54
N VAL A 267 23.57 -22.04 34.13
CA VAL A 267 24.31 -20.80 34.26
C VAL A 267 25.47 -21.01 35.22
N ILE A 268 26.68 -20.97 34.73
CA ILE A 268 27.89 -20.94 35.57
C ILE A 268 28.03 -19.53 36.14
N ASP A 269 27.78 -19.42 37.44
CA ASP A 269 28.04 -18.23 38.25
C ASP A 269 29.55 -18.00 38.34
N LEU A 270 30.08 -17.04 37.63
CA LEU A 270 31.44 -16.54 37.76
C LEU A 270 31.46 -15.46 38.86
N HIS A 271 31.70 -15.87 40.10
CA HIS A 271 32.14 -14.97 41.15
C HIS A 271 33.49 -14.37 40.77
N LEU A 272 33.53 -13.07 40.51
CA LEU A 272 34.76 -12.26 40.47
C LEU A 272 35.15 -11.91 41.93
N THR A 273 36.27 -12.41 42.35
CA THR A 273 37.09 -11.87 43.45
C THR A 273 37.94 -10.71 42.93
#